data_b2d6d887d96df2bae8b141c5cce05924
#
_entry.id   b2d6d887d96df2bae8b141c5cce05924
#
_cell.length_a   1.000
_cell.length_b   1.000
_cell.length_c   1.000
_cell.angle_alpha   90.00
_cell.angle_beta   90.00
_cell.angle_gamma   90.00
#
_symmetry.space_group_name_H-M   'P 1'
#
loop_
_entity.id
_entity.type
_entity.pdbx_description
1 polymer ?
#
loop_
_entity_poly.entity_id
_entity_poly.type
_entity_poly.pdbx_seq_one_letter_code
_entity_poly.pdbx_strand_id
1 'polypeptide(L)'
;MKKVKYSKETILLTQEQKQNIIREEDEFPKLFADYVETDYGILFYNEANKDSYDSNHAVIYPERITDLAGVLQQITEFYREKGITPLIYHPPVKGYLKENEDIFRACGYEVTIEERNRVALLTEASTIVPDGSLEVRQLTEWDPR
;
A
#
# COMPACT_ATOMS: atom_id res chain seq x y z
N MET A 1 -6.03 -19.19 -31.37
CA MET A 1 -5.85 -18.48 -30.10
C MET A 1 -4.47 -18.84 -29.54
N LYS A 2 -3.54 -17.90 -29.51
CA LYS A 2 -2.19 -18.15 -28.95
C LYS A 2 -2.30 -18.15 -27.44
N LYS A 3 -2.01 -19.27 -26.79
CA LYS A 3 -1.94 -19.34 -25.32
C LYS A 3 -0.60 -18.74 -24.85
N VAL A 4 -0.66 -17.71 -24.06
CA VAL A 4 0.52 -17.21 -23.33
C VAL A 4 0.85 -18.24 -22.25
N LYS A 5 2.00 -18.90 -22.37
CA LYS A 5 2.53 -19.75 -21.29
C LYS A 5 3.26 -18.84 -20.30
N TYR A 6 2.71 -18.69 -19.10
CA TYR A 6 3.47 -18.15 -17.98
C TYR A 6 4.56 -19.17 -17.60
N SER A 7 5.81 -18.76 -17.63
CA SER A 7 6.87 -19.59 -17.07
C SER A 7 6.66 -19.69 -15.56
N LYS A 8 6.81 -20.88 -14.99
CA LYS A 8 6.74 -21.11 -13.56
C LYS A 8 8.06 -20.76 -12.84
N GLU A 9 8.95 -20.05 -13.50
CA GLU A 9 10.19 -19.61 -12.87
C GLU A 9 9.85 -18.56 -11.82
N THR A 10 10.12 -18.91 -10.58
CA THR A 10 10.04 -17.95 -9.47
C THR A 10 11.23 -17.02 -9.56
N ILE A 11 11.04 -15.83 -10.09
CA ILE A 11 12.06 -14.78 -10.07
C ILE A 11 12.17 -14.30 -8.63
N LEU A 12 13.32 -14.52 -8.01
CA LEU A 12 13.61 -14.00 -6.69
C LEU A 12 14.03 -12.54 -6.83
N LEU A 13 13.22 -11.65 -6.25
CA LEU A 13 13.56 -10.23 -6.14
C LEU A 13 14.76 -10.07 -5.20
N THR A 14 15.69 -9.18 -5.56
CA THR A 14 16.75 -8.73 -4.64
C THR A 14 16.15 -7.95 -3.47
N GLN A 15 16.90 -7.80 -2.39
CA GLN A 15 16.44 -6.99 -1.25
C GLN A 15 16.20 -5.53 -1.64
N GLU A 16 17.07 -4.98 -2.49
CA GLU A 16 16.91 -3.62 -3.03
C GLU A 16 15.62 -3.48 -3.83
N GLN A 17 15.29 -4.43 -4.72
CA GLN A 17 14.03 -4.41 -5.47
C GLN A 17 12.82 -4.47 -4.55
N LYS A 18 12.85 -5.30 -3.52
CA LYS A 18 11.76 -5.37 -2.52
C LYS A 18 11.60 -4.05 -1.78
N GLN A 19 12.69 -3.45 -1.33
CA GLN A 19 12.66 -2.17 -0.63
C GLN A 19 12.15 -1.04 -1.53
N ASN A 20 12.53 -1.03 -2.80
CA ASN A 20 12.03 -0.05 -3.75
C ASN A 20 10.52 -0.17 -3.98
N ILE A 21 10.00 -1.40 -4.12
CA ILE A 21 8.55 -1.63 -4.27
C ILE A 21 7.80 -1.13 -3.02
N ILE A 22 8.25 -1.48 -1.83
CA ILE A 22 7.64 -1.05 -0.57
C ILE A 22 7.64 0.48 -0.48
N ARG A 23 8.77 1.11 -0.79
CA ARG A 23 8.87 2.58 -0.75
C ARG A 23 7.91 3.25 -1.75
N GLU A 24 7.78 2.73 -2.96
CA GLU A 24 6.84 3.25 -3.95
C GLU A 24 5.38 3.11 -3.46
N GLU A 25 5.03 1.99 -2.85
CA GLU A 25 3.72 1.79 -2.24
C GLU A 25 3.44 2.78 -1.10
N ASP A 26 4.42 3.00 -0.22
CA ASP A 26 4.29 3.94 0.89
C ASP A 26 4.25 5.42 0.42
N GLU A 27 4.93 5.77 -0.67
CA GLU A 27 5.00 7.14 -1.18
C GLU A 27 3.84 7.50 -2.10
N PHE A 28 3.25 6.50 -2.79
CA PHE A 28 2.19 6.74 -3.78
C PHE A 28 0.98 7.50 -3.23
N PRO A 29 0.44 7.21 -2.03
CA PRO A 29 -0.70 7.95 -1.50
C PRO A 29 -0.41 9.42 -1.20
N LYS A 30 0.84 9.84 -1.04
CA LYS A 30 1.22 11.25 -0.87
C LYS A 30 0.86 12.13 -2.06
N LEU A 31 0.57 11.52 -3.22
CA LEU A 31 0.17 12.23 -4.43
C LEU A 31 -1.30 12.71 -4.40
N PHE A 32 -2.16 12.11 -3.56
CA PHE A 32 -3.60 12.39 -3.58
C PHE A 32 -4.28 12.43 -2.22
N ALA A 33 -3.55 12.19 -1.13
CA ALA A 33 -4.06 12.26 0.24
C ALA A 33 -3.19 13.18 1.09
N ASP A 34 -3.78 13.79 2.09
CA ASP A 34 -3.03 14.43 3.16
C ASP A 34 -2.35 13.34 4.01
N TYR A 35 -1.26 13.70 4.69
CA TYR A 35 -0.56 12.75 5.54
C TYR A 35 0.15 13.39 6.71
N VAL A 36 0.38 12.59 7.74
CA VAL A 36 1.22 12.90 8.89
C VAL A 36 2.28 11.82 9.04
N GLU A 37 3.55 12.21 9.05
CA GLU A 37 4.65 11.32 9.41
C GLU A 37 4.79 11.26 10.94
N THR A 38 4.94 10.05 11.46
CA THR A 38 5.12 9.78 12.90
C THR A 38 6.40 8.97 13.11
N ASP A 39 6.81 8.80 14.36
CA ASP A 39 7.96 7.95 14.68
C ASP A 39 7.74 6.48 14.30
N TYR A 40 6.48 6.02 14.21
CA TYR A 40 6.10 4.65 13.93
C TYR A 40 5.58 4.40 12.51
N GLY A 41 5.35 5.45 11.72
CA GLY A 41 4.84 5.27 10.37
C GLY A 41 4.23 6.53 9.74
N ILE A 42 3.31 6.33 8.80
CA ILE A 42 2.63 7.39 8.06
C ILE A 42 1.12 7.21 8.21
N LEU A 43 0.40 8.30 8.50
CA LEU A 43 -1.06 8.32 8.59
C LEU A 43 -1.60 9.12 7.41
N PHE A 44 -2.21 8.45 6.44
CA PHE A 44 -2.86 9.08 5.30
C PHE A 44 -4.33 9.36 5.60
N TYR A 45 -4.83 10.52 5.18
CA TYR A 45 -6.23 10.87 5.40
C TYR A 45 -6.76 11.79 4.31
N ASN A 46 -8.08 11.69 4.05
CA ASN A 46 -8.80 12.57 3.16
C ASN A 46 -10.22 12.78 3.72
N GLU A 47 -10.42 13.88 4.42
CA GLU A 47 -11.70 14.19 5.09
C GLU A 47 -12.82 14.47 4.10
N ALA A 48 -12.51 14.81 2.83
CA ALA A 48 -13.50 14.98 1.78
C ALA A 48 -13.96 13.63 1.18
N ASN A 49 -13.20 12.55 1.36
CA ASN A 49 -13.52 11.22 0.87
C ASN A 49 -13.21 10.15 1.93
N LYS A 50 -14.00 10.16 3.01
CA LYS A 50 -13.76 9.34 4.22
C LYS A 50 -13.85 7.84 4.01
N ASP A 51 -14.57 7.40 2.98
CA ASP A 51 -14.80 5.99 2.68
C ASP A 51 -13.74 5.38 1.74
N SER A 52 -12.78 6.18 1.28
CA SER A 52 -11.70 5.70 0.42
C SER A 52 -10.58 5.06 1.23
N TYR A 53 -10.39 3.76 1.09
CA TYR A 53 -9.30 3.03 1.73
C TYR A 53 -7.92 3.48 1.24
N ASP A 54 -7.78 3.82 -0.05
CA ASP A 54 -6.51 4.25 -0.64
C ASP A 54 -6.01 5.58 -0.07
N SER A 55 -6.95 6.47 0.33
CA SER A 55 -6.61 7.77 0.89
C SER A 55 -6.68 7.82 2.42
N ASN A 56 -7.19 6.78 3.08
CA ASN A 56 -7.41 6.76 4.53
C ASN A 56 -6.88 5.47 5.15
N HIS A 57 -5.59 5.39 5.34
CA HIS A 57 -4.96 4.25 6.00
C HIS A 57 -3.67 4.65 6.71
N ALA A 58 -3.29 3.85 7.68
CA ALA A 58 -2.00 3.96 8.34
C ALA A 58 -1.03 2.93 7.76
N VAL A 59 0.20 3.34 7.51
CA VAL A 59 1.34 2.47 7.28
C VAL A 59 2.17 2.47 8.56
N ILE A 60 2.47 1.30 9.11
CA ILE A 60 3.28 1.16 10.31
C ILE A 60 4.60 0.45 10.01
N TYR A 61 5.67 0.86 10.67
CA TYR A 61 7.00 0.26 10.57
C TYR A 61 7.31 -0.56 11.83
N PRO A 62 7.12 -1.89 11.81
CA PRO A 62 7.26 -2.75 13.00
C PRO A 62 8.58 -2.57 13.76
N GLU A 63 9.67 -2.34 13.03
CA GLU A 63 11.01 -2.14 13.61
C GLU A 63 11.16 -0.87 14.45
N ARG A 64 10.19 0.05 14.35
CA ARG A 64 10.17 1.30 15.12
C ARG A 64 9.20 1.25 16.30
N ILE A 65 8.46 0.15 16.47
CA ILE A 65 7.38 0.02 17.44
C ILE A 65 7.85 -0.84 18.61
N THR A 66 7.87 -0.26 19.79
CA THR A 66 8.14 -0.97 21.05
C THR A 66 6.87 -1.24 21.86
N ASP A 67 5.83 -0.43 21.65
CA ASP A 67 4.50 -0.58 22.26
C ASP A 67 3.43 -0.53 21.17
N LEU A 68 3.11 -1.69 20.62
CA LEU A 68 2.12 -1.80 19.56
C LEU A 68 0.72 -1.37 20.01
N ALA A 69 0.30 -1.73 21.24
CA ALA A 69 -1.01 -1.35 21.74
C ALA A 69 -1.17 0.17 21.85
N GLY A 70 -0.14 0.85 22.35
CA GLY A 70 -0.12 2.31 22.42
C GLY A 70 -0.17 2.97 21.04
N VAL A 71 0.56 2.44 20.07
CA VAL A 71 0.52 2.93 18.68
C VAL A 71 -0.87 2.73 18.05
N LEU A 72 -1.49 1.57 18.24
CA LEU A 72 -2.84 1.31 17.72
C LEU A 72 -3.90 2.23 18.32
N GLN A 73 -3.76 2.59 19.60
CA GLN A 73 -4.63 3.58 20.24
C GLN A 73 -4.45 4.97 19.64
N GLN A 74 -3.22 5.42 19.42
CA GLN A 74 -2.93 6.71 18.78
C GLN A 74 -3.51 6.77 17.36
N ILE A 75 -3.34 5.73 16.56
CA ILE A 75 -3.92 5.62 15.20
C ILE A 75 -5.46 5.70 15.28
N THR A 76 -6.07 4.94 16.18
CA THR A 76 -7.53 4.94 16.36
C THR A 76 -8.04 6.32 16.71
N GLU A 77 -7.38 7.03 17.63
CA GLU A 77 -7.78 8.36 18.05
C GLU A 77 -7.65 9.38 16.94
N PHE A 78 -6.53 9.36 16.21
CA PHE A 78 -6.31 10.23 15.05
C PHE A 78 -7.43 10.14 14.01
N TYR A 79 -7.82 8.92 13.61
CA TYR A 79 -8.88 8.73 12.62
C TYR A 79 -10.27 9.01 13.19
N ARG A 80 -10.52 8.69 14.45
CA ARG A 80 -11.78 9.00 15.13
C ARG A 80 -12.08 10.49 15.17
N GLU A 81 -11.07 11.32 15.45
CA GLU A 81 -11.20 12.77 15.47
C GLU A 81 -11.62 13.33 14.09
N LYS A 82 -11.23 12.68 13.02
CA LYS A 82 -11.58 13.03 11.63
C LYS A 82 -12.88 12.39 11.15
N GLY A 83 -13.48 11.51 11.97
CA GLY A 83 -14.66 10.73 11.59
C GLY A 83 -14.38 9.73 10.46
N ILE A 84 -13.16 9.20 10.43
CA ILE A 84 -12.68 8.17 9.48
C ILE A 84 -12.55 6.85 10.22
N THR A 85 -12.92 5.74 9.59
CA THR A 85 -12.70 4.40 10.14
C THR A 85 -11.21 4.04 10.05
N PRO A 86 -10.54 3.69 11.16
CA PRO A 86 -9.13 3.32 11.14
C PRO A 86 -8.89 2.09 10.28
N LEU A 87 -7.92 2.16 9.38
CA LEU A 87 -7.42 1.06 8.60
C LEU A 87 -5.89 1.01 8.69
N ILE A 88 -5.33 -0.17 8.87
CA ILE A 88 -3.88 -0.36 8.88
C ILE A 88 -3.55 -1.36 7.79
N TYR A 89 -2.72 -0.95 6.84
CA TYR A 89 -2.20 -1.86 5.84
C TYR A 89 -1.18 -2.82 6.48
N HIS A 90 -1.23 -4.04 6.02
CA HIS A 90 -0.36 -5.10 6.48
C HIS A 90 1.11 -4.69 6.27
N PRO A 91 1.92 -4.63 7.34
CA PRO A 91 3.33 -4.35 7.19
C PRO A 91 4.01 -5.50 6.41
N PRO A 92 5.00 -5.22 5.53
CA PRO A 92 5.64 -6.22 4.69
C PRO A 92 6.61 -7.13 5.46
N VAL A 93 6.26 -7.49 6.68
CA VAL A 93 7.02 -8.38 7.57
C VAL A 93 6.27 -9.68 7.74
N LYS A 94 6.86 -10.76 7.22
CA LYS A 94 6.26 -12.09 7.26
C LYS A 94 5.98 -12.53 8.69
N GLY A 95 4.74 -12.94 8.95
CA GLY A 95 4.31 -13.44 10.26
C GLY A 95 3.90 -12.37 11.25
N TYR A 96 4.18 -11.10 11.02
CA TYR A 96 3.95 -10.02 11.98
C TYR A 96 2.48 -9.93 12.45
N LEU A 97 1.53 -9.97 11.54
CA LEU A 97 0.10 -9.96 11.92
C LEU A 97 -0.29 -11.16 12.77
N LYS A 98 0.17 -12.34 12.38
CA LYS A 98 -0.14 -13.57 13.10
C LYS A 98 0.43 -13.58 14.53
N GLU A 99 1.65 -13.08 14.68
CA GLU A 99 2.33 -13.00 15.98
C GLU A 99 1.70 -11.96 16.91
N ASN A 100 1.06 -10.94 16.35
CA ASN A 100 0.46 -9.82 17.08
C ASN A 100 -1.07 -9.77 16.99
N GLU A 101 -1.72 -10.81 16.46
CA GLU A 101 -3.16 -10.84 16.22
C GLU A 101 -3.98 -10.53 17.48
N ASP A 102 -3.59 -11.07 18.63
CA ASP A 102 -4.27 -10.84 19.89
C ASP A 102 -4.24 -9.36 20.31
N ILE A 103 -3.12 -8.66 20.04
CA ILE A 103 -2.98 -7.23 20.34
C ILE A 103 -3.88 -6.41 19.44
N PHE A 104 -3.88 -6.68 18.12
CA PHE A 104 -4.77 -6.01 17.17
C PHE A 104 -6.24 -6.19 17.58
N ARG A 105 -6.66 -7.42 17.87
CA ARG A 105 -8.04 -7.71 18.29
C ARG A 105 -8.40 -7.04 19.63
N ALA A 106 -7.50 -7.04 20.60
CA ALA A 106 -7.71 -6.37 21.87
C ALA A 106 -7.87 -4.85 21.72
N CYS A 107 -7.24 -4.24 20.71
CA CYS A 107 -7.41 -2.83 20.35
C CYS A 107 -8.61 -2.58 19.43
N GLY A 108 -9.44 -3.58 19.14
CA GLY A 108 -10.67 -3.44 18.35
C GLY A 108 -10.49 -3.55 16.84
N TYR A 109 -9.33 -3.99 16.36
CA TYR A 109 -9.10 -4.22 14.94
C TYR A 109 -9.55 -5.63 14.52
N GLU A 110 -10.18 -5.70 13.37
CA GLU A 110 -10.44 -6.96 12.69
C GLU A 110 -9.24 -7.30 11.81
N VAL A 111 -8.70 -8.51 12.00
CA VAL A 111 -7.58 -8.99 11.19
C VAL A 111 -8.13 -9.78 10.02
N THR A 112 -7.96 -9.26 8.81
CA THR A 112 -8.38 -9.92 7.56
C THR A 112 -7.26 -10.77 6.97
N ILE A 113 -7.59 -11.57 5.96
CA ILE A 113 -6.66 -12.50 5.32
C ILE A 113 -5.54 -11.72 4.61
N GLU A 114 -4.30 -12.22 4.74
CA GLU A 114 -3.14 -11.72 4.02
C GLU A 114 -3.35 -11.79 2.51
N GLU A 115 -3.28 -10.66 1.83
CA GLU A 115 -3.16 -10.60 0.38
C GLU A 115 -1.70 -10.81 -0.04
N ARG A 116 -1.50 -11.50 -1.16
CA ARG A 116 -0.17 -11.68 -1.74
C ARG A 116 -0.05 -10.85 -3.00
N ASN A 117 0.81 -9.86 -2.96
CA ASN A 117 1.15 -9.10 -4.15
C ASN A 117 2.07 -9.94 -5.04
N ARG A 118 1.76 -9.98 -6.34
CA ARG A 118 2.59 -10.60 -7.36
C ARG A 118 3.25 -9.50 -8.18
N VAL A 119 4.56 -9.60 -8.33
CA VAL A 119 5.35 -8.66 -9.13
C VAL A 119 5.91 -9.38 -10.35
N ALA A 120 5.78 -8.76 -11.51
CA ALA A 120 6.42 -9.21 -12.75
C ALA A 120 7.54 -8.23 -13.12
N LEU A 121 8.74 -8.74 -13.39
CA LEU A 121 9.81 -7.95 -13.96
C LEU A 121 9.67 -7.94 -15.47
N LEU A 122 9.58 -6.75 -16.07
CA LEU A 122 9.60 -6.57 -17.51
C LEU A 122 11.07 -6.49 -17.95
N THR A 123 11.54 -7.55 -18.57
CA THR A 123 12.93 -7.64 -19.05
C THR A 123 13.10 -7.27 -20.51
N GLU A 124 12.00 -7.24 -21.27
CA GLU A 124 11.98 -6.94 -22.69
C GLU A 124 10.86 -5.95 -23.02
N ALA A 125 11.11 -5.07 -23.98
CA ALA A 125 10.08 -4.20 -24.51
C ALA A 125 9.01 -5.01 -25.26
N SER A 126 7.76 -4.58 -25.17
CA SER A 126 6.68 -5.18 -25.96
C SER A 126 6.96 -5.04 -27.46
N THR A 127 6.81 -6.15 -28.20
CA THR A 127 6.84 -6.16 -29.67
C THR A 127 5.49 -5.85 -30.30
N ILE A 128 4.46 -5.59 -29.47
CA ILE A 128 3.12 -5.23 -29.97
C ILE A 128 3.20 -3.82 -30.57
N VAL A 129 2.96 -3.72 -31.86
CA VAL A 129 2.83 -2.45 -32.55
C VAL A 129 1.36 -2.01 -32.41
N PRO A 130 1.10 -0.82 -31.83
CA PRO A 130 -0.25 -0.28 -31.78
C PRO A 130 -0.83 -0.12 -33.18
N ASP A 131 -2.10 -0.39 -33.37
CA ASP A 131 -2.79 -0.25 -34.66
C ASP A 131 -3.02 1.21 -35.10
N GLY A 132 -2.64 2.18 -34.25
CA GLY A 132 -2.79 3.59 -34.52
C GLY A 132 -4.21 4.13 -34.33
N SER A 133 -5.14 3.30 -33.83
CA SER A 133 -6.53 3.72 -33.57
C SER A 133 -6.66 4.67 -32.36
N LEU A 134 -5.67 4.65 -31.45
CA LEU A 134 -5.62 5.49 -30.27
C LEU A 134 -4.32 6.28 -30.24
N GLU A 135 -4.43 7.58 -29.97
CA GLU A 135 -3.28 8.42 -29.68
C GLU A 135 -2.95 8.35 -28.20
N VAL A 136 -1.71 7.94 -27.86
CA VAL A 136 -1.19 7.99 -26.50
C VAL A 136 -0.17 9.10 -26.41
N ARG A 137 -0.39 10.05 -25.51
CA ARG A 137 0.55 11.16 -25.26
C ARG A 137 0.78 11.37 -23.77
N GLN A 138 1.95 11.81 -23.43
CA GLN A 138 2.22 12.26 -22.07
C GLN A 138 1.54 13.61 -21.83
N LEU A 139 0.73 13.70 -20.78
CA LEU A 139 0.18 14.97 -20.33
C LEU A 139 1.24 15.66 -19.48
N THR A 140 1.61 16.87 -19.88
CA THR A 140 2.54 17.74 -19.14
C THR A 140 1.81 18.75 -18.27
N GLU A 141 0.52 18.97 -18.54
CA GLU A 141 -0.37 19.86 -17.80
C GLU A 141 -1.74 19.17 -17.65
N TRP A 142 -2.49 19.60 -16.64
CA TRP A 142 -3.86 19.13 -16.46
C TRP A 142 -4.74 19.58 -17.64
N ASP A 143 -5.31 18.61 -18.36
CA ASP A 143 -6.27 18.85 -19.46
C ASP A 143 -7.66 18.37 -19.00
N PRO A 144 -8.61 19.28 -18.71
CA PRO A 144 -9.93 18.93 -18.17
C PRO A 144 -10.94 18.41 -19.21
N ARG A 145 -10.51 18.17 -20.46
CA ARG A 145 -11.39 17.68 -21.54
C ARG A 145 -11.70 16.21 -21.46
#